data_04868bbd20b36dffc3a53206afb31f8e
#
_entry.id   04868bbd20b36dffc3a53206afb31f8e
#
_cell.length_a   1.000
_cell.length_b   1.000
_cell.length_c   1.000
_cell.angle_alpha   90.00
_cell.angle_beta   90.00
_cell.angle_gamma   90.00
#
_symmetry.space_group_name_H-M   'P 1'
#
loop_
_entity.id
_entity.type
_entity.pdbx_description
1 polymer ?
#
loop_
_entity_poly.entity_id
_entity_poly.type
_entity_poly.pdbx_seq_one_letter_code
_entity_poly.pdbx_strand_id
1 'polypeptide(L)'
;EELTEFYRRLIPADVEHSNRIGLLLIMLVFVRNTELRGGKWEEIDFQAGTWTIPAERMKHEKTAPKPPHVIPLADWPLELLAELREITGHTPYLFPSRTKAEGFISENTLGKIMNGMGYKGRATPHGFRALASSILNEQGFNPDAIERQLAHVEEDRIRAAYNRADYMDERREMMQWYSDYLRERYRQALKQI
;
A
#
# COMPACT_ATOMS: atom_id res chain seq x y z
N GLU A 1 -14.82 -4.56 -12.75
CA GLU A 1 -16.19 -4.31 -12.22
C GLU A 1 -16.18 -4.25 -10.68
N GLU A 2 -15.62 -5.23 -9.99
CA GLU A 2 -15.57 -5.27 -8.50
C GLU A 2 -14.78 -4.10 -7.87
N LEU A 3 -13.70 -3.64 -8.50
CA LEU A 3 -12.93 -2.48 -8.01
C LEU A 3 -13.75 -1.18 -8.11
N THR A 4 -14.48 -0.99 -9.19
CA THR A 4 -15.35 0.19 -9.35
C THR A 4 -16.45 0.17 -8.30
N GLU A 5 -17.04 -1.00 -8.02
CA GLU A 5 -18.04 -1.15 -6.96
C GLU A 5 -17.45 -0.88 -5.56
N PHE A 6 -16.21 -1.33 -5.31
CA PHE A 6 -15.51 -1.00 -4.06
C PHE A 6 -15.38 0.52 -3.87
N TYR A 7 -14.96 1.23 -4.90
CA TYR A 7 -14.84 2.69 -4.83
C TYR A 7 -16.20 3.39 -4.71
N ARG A 8 -17.26 2.90 -5.37
CA ARG A 8 -18.62 3.43 -5.21
C ARG A 8 -19.11 3.35 -3.77
N ARG A 9 -18.67 2.38 -3.00
CA ARG A 9 -18.98 2.25 -1.57
C ARG A 9 -18.05 3.08 -0.69
N LEU A 10 -16.76 3.17 -1.06
CA LEU A 10 -15.77 3.89 -0.28
C LEU A 10 -15.95 5.41 -0.35
N ILE A 11 -16.24 5.95 -1.52
CA ILE A 11 -16.32 7.41 -1.74
C ILE A 11 -17.38 8.06 -0.86
N PRO A 12 -18.65 7.60 -0.80
CA PRO A 12 -19.69 8.19 0.04
C PRO A 12 -19.65 7.68 1.49
N ALA A 13 -18.78 6.73 1.84
CA ALA A 13 -18.75 6.16 3.19
C ALA A 13 -18.45 7.24 4.24
N ASP A 14 -19.16 7.20 5.35
CA ASP A 14 -18.91 8.05 6.52
C ASP A 14 -17.70 7.52 7.30
N VAL A 15 -16.52 7.83 6.77
CA VAL A 15 -15.23 7.45 7.36
C VAL A 15 -14.30 8.65 7.41
N GLU A 16 -13.45 8.66 8.41
CA GLU A 16 -12.44 9.70 8.55
C GLU A 16 -11.56 9.78 7.29
N HIS A 17 -11.29 10.99 6.83
CA HIS A 17 -10.60 11.23 5.56
C HIS A 17 -9.20 10.59 5.51
N SER A 18 -8.43 10.69 6.60
CA SER A 18 -7.14 10.02 6.74
C SER A 18 -7.24 8.49 6.58
N ASN A 19 -8.28 7.87 7.13
CA ASN A 19 -8.51 6.43 7.00
C ASN A 19 -8.94 6.04 5.58
N ARG A 20 -9.71 6.90 4.89
CA ARG A 20 -10.03 6.72 3.46
C ARG A 20 -8.75 6.74 2.62
N ILE A 21 -7.86 7.71 2.86
CA ILE A 21 -6.53 7.74 2.23
C ILE A 21 -5.75 6.47 2.55
N GLY A 22 -5.80 5.98 3.80
CA GLY A 22 -5.15 4.73 4.20
C GLY A 22 -5.63 3.51 3.41
N LEU A 23 -6.94 3.41 3.13
CA LEU A 23 -7.48 2.35 2.29
C LEU A 23 -7.04 2.47 0.83
N LEU A 24 -6.98 3.68 0.28
CA LEU A 24 -6.45 3.90 -1.07
C LEU A 24 -4.96 3.56 -1.16
N LEU A 25 -4.17 3.99 -0.18
CA LEU A 25 -2.73 3.73 -0.16
C LEU A 25 -2.41 2.23 -0.04
N ILE A 26 -3.11 1.48 0.83
CA ILE A 26 -2.83 0.04 0.97
C ILE A 26 -3.11 -0.74 -0.32
N MET A 27 -4.07 -0.28 -1.13
CA MET A 27 -4.32 -0.84 -2.46
C MET A 27 -3.21 -0.51 -3.45
N LEU A 28 -2.63 0.70 -3.36
CA LEU A 28 -1.72 1.27 -4.34
C LEU A 28 -0.25 0.87 -4.13
N VAL A 29 0.20 0.65 -2.88
CA VAL A 29 1.64 0.53 -2.57
C VAL A 29 2.09 -0.87 -2.14
N PHE A 30 1.17 -1.82 -2.01
CA PHE A 30 1.39 -3.25 -1.70
C PHE A 30 2.05 -3.54 -0.35
N VAL A 31 2.08 -2.58 0.56
CA VAL A 31 2.60 -2.79 1.91
C VAL A 31 1.65 -3.64 2.76
N ARG A 32 2.17 -4.25 3.80
CA ARG A 32 1.33 -4.95 4.78
C ARG A 32 0.60 -3.94 5.66
N ASN A 33 -0.55 -4.35 6.20
CA ASN A 33 -1.32 -3.48 7.10
C ASN A 33 -0.50 -2.97 8.29
N THR A 34 0.37 -3.79 8.85
CA THR A 34 1.30 -3.39 9.93
C THR A 34 2.33 -2.36 9.50
N GLU A 35 2.81 -2.46 8.26
CA GLU A 35 3.75 -1.52 7.66
C GLU A 35 3.07 -0.18 7.37
N LEU A 36 1.85 -0.20 6.81
CA LEU A 36 1.08 1.03 6.54
C LEU A 36 0.79 1.80 7.82
N ARG A 37 0.15 1.13 8.79
CA ARG A 37 -0.29 1.80 10.04
C ARG A 37 0.85 2.43 10.82
N GLY A 38 2.00 1.75 10.90
CA GLY A 38 3.17 2.23 11.61
C GLY A 38 4.07 3.14 10.76
N GLY A 39 3.65 3.50 9.55
CA GLY A 39 4.40 4.39 8.66
C GLY A 39 4.65 5.76 9.28
N LYS A 40 5.85 6.28 9.04
CA LYS A 40 6.27 7.58 9.55
C LYS A 40 6.58 8.53 8.41
N TRP A 41 6.42 9.83 8.66
CA TRP A 41 6.71 10.87 7.66
C TRP A 41 8.19 10.90 7.26
N GLU A 42 9.10 10.57 8.17
CA GLU A 42 10.54 10.47 7.89
C GLU A 42 10.91 9.37 6.88
N GLU A 43 10.01 8.42 6.64
CA GLU A 43 10.18 7.33 5.69
C GLU A 43 9.81 7.72 4.25
N ILE A 44 9.13 8.86 4.06
CA ILE A 44 8.64 9.34 2.76
C ILE A 44 9.61 10.37 2.18
N ASP A 45 10.19 10.06 1.04
CA ASP A 45 10.95 11.01 0.24
C ASP A 45 10.11 11.45 -0.97
N PHE A 46 9.51 12.64 -0.87
CA PHE A 46 8.70 13.21 -1.94
C PHE A 46 9.53 13.60 -3.16
N GLN A 47 10.81 13.96 -2.99
CA GLN A 47 11.68 14.33 -4.10
C GLN A 47 12.12 13.11 -4.89
N ALA A 48 12.53 12.03 -4.20
CA ALA A 48 12.88 10.77 -4.84
C ALA A 48 11.66 9.96 -5.28
N GLY A 49 10.45 10.29 -4.80
CA GLY A 49 9.23 9.53 -5.03
C GLY A 49 9.33 8.12 -4.45
N THR A 50 9.76 8.02 -3.18
CA THR A 50 9.94 6.71 -2.52
C THR A 50 9.42 6.70 -1.09
N TRP A 51 9.00 5.51 -0.66
CA TRP A 51 8.75 5.18 0.74
C TRP A 51 9.75 4.11 1.18
N THR A 52 10.59 4.41 2.16
CA THR A 52 11.58 3.46 2.69
C THR A 52 11.11 2.93 4.04
N ILE A 53 10.67 1.68 4.08
CA ILE A 53 10.32 1.00 5.33
C ILE A 53 11.60 0.43 5.92
N PRO A 54 12.01 0.86 7.14
CA PRO A 54 13.24 0.37 7.75
C PRO A 54 13.13 -1.11 8.13
N ALA A 55 14.27 -1.78 8.21
CA ALA A 55 14.36 -3.22 8.46
C ALA A 55 13.62 -3.66 9.73
N GLU A 56 13.68 -2.84 10.77
CA GLU A 56 13.08 -3.12 12.09
C GLU A 56 11.55 -3.19 12.05
N ARG A 57 10.94 -2.54 11.04
CA ARG A 57 9.48 -2.56 10.84
C ARG A 57 9.01 -3.63 9.87
N MET A 58 9.94 -4.27 9.17
CA MET A 58 9.63 -5.40 8.29
C MET A 58 9.28 -6.64 9.12
N LYS A 59 8.38 -7.49 8.58
CA LYS A 59 8.11 -8.79 9.20
C LYS A 59 9.40 -9.62 9.26
N HIS A 60 9.88 -9.85 10.49
CA HIS A 60 11.08 -10.67 10.70
C HIS A 60 10.80 -12.14 10.41
N GLU A 61 11.70 -12.76 9.67
CA GLU A 61 11.86 -14.20 9.63
C GLU A 61 12.95 -14.61 10.61
N LYS A 62 12.79 -15.80 11.20
CA LYS A 62 13.67 -16.27 12.29
C LYS A 62 15.14 -16.45 11.89
N THR A 63 15.49 -16.32 10.61
CA THR A 63 16.77 -16.77 10.05
C THR A 63 17.69 -15.66 9.56
N ALA A 64 17.21 -14.46 9.24
CA ALA A 64 18.07 -13.32 8.85
C ALA A 64 17.35 -11.97 8.96
N PRO A 65 18.05 -10.86 9.31
CA PRO A 65 17.50 -9.52 9.20
C PRO A 65 17.23 -9.21 7.72
N LYS A 66 16.03 -8.69 7.42
CA LYS A 66 15.70 -8.18 6.08
C LYS A 66 16.34 -6.80 5.87
N PRO A 67 16.75 -6.46 4.64
CA PRO A 67 17.14 -5.10 4.32
C PRO A 67 15.90 -4.16 4.39
N PRO A 68 16.11 -2.83 4.48
CA PRO A 68 15.04 -1.87 4.30
C PRO A 68 14.32 -2.11 2.98
N HIS A 69 13.01 -1.89 2.96
CA HIS A 69 12.21 -2.04 1.74
C HIS A 69 11.91 -0.67 1.14
N VAL A 70 12.52 -0.39 -0.01
CA VAL A 70 12.28 0.84 -0.77
C VAL A 70 11.13 0.60 -1.75
N ILE A 71 10.09 1.41 -1.65
CA ILE A 71 8.87 1.33 -2.47
C ILE A 71 8.84 2.55 -3.39
N PRO A 72 8.87 2.38 -4.72
CA PRO A 72 8.62 3.48 -5.63
C PRO A 72 7.16 3.91 -5.54
N LEU A 73 6.93 5.21 -5.42
CA LEU A 73 5.62 5.83 -5.34
C LEU A 73 5.26 6.43 -6.70
N ALA A 74 4.11 6.01 -7.23
CA ALA A 74 3.50 6.60 -8.40
C ALA A 74 2.85 7.97 -8.06
N ASP A 75 2.36 8.67 -9.06
CA ASP A 75 1.79 10.01 -8.92
C ASP A 75 0.61 10.06 -7.94
N TRP A 76 -0.36 9.15 -8.06
CA TRP A 76 -1.53 9.17 -7.18
C TRP A 76 -1.21 8.88 -5.72
N PRO A 77 -0.41 7.86 -5.34
CA PRO A 77 0.09 7.73 -3.97
C PRO A 77 0.79 8.98 -3.44
N LEU A 78 1.60 9.67 -4.24
CA LEU A 78 2.27 10.92 -3.85
C LEU A 78 1.26 12.04 -3.59
N GLU A 79 0.25 12.21 -4.44
CA GLU A 79 -0.86 13.15 -4.23
C GLU A 79 -1.61 12.85 -2.92
N LEU A 80 -1.96 11.58 -2.68
CA LEU A 80 -2.65 11.15 -1.45
C LEU A 80 -1.80 11.37 -0.19
N LEU A 81 -0.49 11.13 -0.27
CA LEU A 81 0.43 11.40 0.84
C LEU A 81 0.60 12.90 1.08
N ALA A 82 0.63 13.72 0.04
CA ALA A 82 0.65 15.17 0.19
C ALA A 82 -0.62 15.68 0.89
N GLU A 83 -1.80 15.19 0.48
CA GLU A 83 -3.07 15.49 1.13
C GLU A 83 -3.11 15.02 2.59
N LEU A 84 -2.64 13.81 2.87
CA LEU A 84 -2.53 13.27 4.22
C LEU A 84 -1.61 14.11 5.11
N ARG A 85 -0.52 14.67 4.54
CA ARG A 85 0.44 15.50 5.26
C ARG A 85 -0.18 16.78 5.81
N GLU A 86 -1.14 17.36 5.12
CA GLU A 86 -1.90 18.52 5.62
C GLU A 86 -2.73 18.16 6.88
N ILE A 87 -3.14 16.88 7.01
CA ILE A 87 -3.97 16.41 8.12
C ILE A 87 -3.09 15.94 9.30
N THR A 88 -2.05 15.14 9.04
CA THR A 88 -1.29 14.43 10.08
C THR A 88 0.19 14.79 10.13
N GLY A 89 0.68 15.69 9.26
CA GLY A 89 2.09 16.05 9.15
C GLY A 89 2.70 16.72 10.39
N HIS A 90 1.86 17.14 11.34
CA HIS A 90 2.28 17.65 12.65
C HIS A 90 2.61 16.53 13.66
N THR A 91 2.45 15.27 13.28
CA THR A 91 2.79 14.07 14.05
C THR A 91 3.90 13.28 13.37
N PRO A 92 4.62 12.39 14.05
CA PRO A 92 5.62 11.55 13.38
C PRO A 92 5.01 10.46 12.48
N TYR A 93 3.74 10.09 12.68
CA TYR A 93 3.07 8.99 11.99
C TYR A 93 2.21 9.46 10.83
N LEU A 94 2.14 8.65 9.77
CA LEU A 94 1.18 8.84 8.67
C LEU A 94 -0.27 8.75 9.19
N PHE A 95 -0.51 7.78 10.08
CA PHE A 95 -1.83 7.47 10.64
C PHE A 95 -1.78 7.46 12.19
N PRO A 96 -1.70 8.62 12.83
CA PRO A 96 -1.60 8.69 14.30
C PRO A 96 -2.84 8.13 14.99
N SER A 97 -2.65 7.59 16.19
CA SER A 97 -3.76 7.16 17.04
C SER A 97 -4.52 8.36 17.57
N ARG A 98 -5.85 8.30 17.58
CA ARG A 98 -6.69 9.32 18.21
C ARG A 98 -6.87 9.13 19.70
N THR A 99 -6.61 7.92 20.19
CA THR A 99 -6.86 7.54 21.60
C THR A 99 -5.60 7.42 22.44
N LYS A 100 -4.43 7.40 21.81
CA LYS A 100 -3.13 7.32 22.47
C LYS A 100 -2.29 8.51 22.06
N ALA A 101 -1.69 9.18 23.02
CA ALA A 101 -0.80 10.33 22.77
C ALA A 101 0.40 9.96 21.88
N GLU A 102 0.88 8.73 22.01
CA GLU A 102 1.94 8.17 21.18
C GLU A 102 1.42 6.88 20.53
N GLY A 103 1.60 6.76 19.21
CA GLY A 103 1.22 5.57 18.46
C GLY A 103 0.42 5.87 17.20
N PHE A 104 -0.09 4.82 16.60
CA PHE A 104 -0.78 4.84 15.32
C PHE A 104 -2.09 4.03 15.38
N ILE A 105 -2.90 4.10 14.33
CA ILE A 105 -4.22 3.43 14.26
C ILE A 105 -4.13 1.92 14.52
N SER A 106 -5.22 1.35 15.02
CA SER A 106 -5.28 -0.09 15.35
C SER A 106 -5.24 -0.96 14.08
N GLU A 107 -4.80 -2.21 14.24
CA GLU A 107 -4.75 -3.18 13.13
C GLU A 107 -6.12 -3.46 12.50
N ASN A 108 -7.18 -3.30 13.28
CA ASN A 108 -8.54 -3.55 12.84
C ASN A 108 -9.20 -2.34 12.16
N THR A 109 -8.57 -1.16 12.15
CA THR A 109 -9.20 0.08 11.66
C THR A 109 -9.67 -0.05 10.21
N LEU A 110 -8.78 -0.39 9.29
CA LEU A 110 -9.11 -0.51 7.87
C LEU A 110 -10.08 -1.68 7.60
N GLY A 111 -9.87 -2.81 8.28
CA GLY A 111 -10.77 -3.97 8.18
C GLY A 111 -12.19 -3.67 8.66
N LYS A 112 -12.36 -2.90 9.74
CA LYS A 112 -13.67 -2.47 10.23
C LYS A 112 -14.40 -1.57 9.23
N ILE A 113 -13.68 -0.66 8.58
CA ILE A 113 -14.25 0.19 7.54
C ILE A 113 -14.74 -0.67 6.36
N MET A 114 -13.91 -1.59 5.86
CA MET A 114 -14.31 -2.52 4.80
C MET A 114 -15.53 -3.36 5.19
N ASN A 115 -15.56 -3.86 6.43
CA ASN A 115 -16.72 -4.60 6.94
C ASN A 115 -18.00 -3.75 6.97
N GLY A 116 -17.89 -2.48 7.37
CA GLY A 116 -19.00 -1.51 7.36
C GLY A 116 -19.53 -1.22 5.95
N MET A 117 -18.65 -1.28 4.94
CA MET A 117 -19.04 -1.14 3.52
C MET A 117 -19.64 -2.42 2.91
N GLY A 118 -19.80 -3.51 3.71
CA GLY A 118 -20.39 -4.77 3.24
C GLY A 118 -19.38 -5.80 2.72
N TYR A 119 -18.07 -5.65 3.02
CA TYR A 119 -17.02 -6.59 2.59
C TYR A 119 -16.65 -7.61 3.65
N LYS A 120 -17.40 -7.74 4.75
CA LYS A 120 -17.14 -8.76 5.78
C LYS A 120 -17.17 -10.16 5.18
N GLY A 121 -16.07 -10.90 5.34
CA GLY A 121 -15.89 -12.25 4.78
C GLY A 121 -15.67 -12.29 3.26
N ARG A 122 -15.62 -11.16 2.57
CA ARG A 122 -15.40 -11.07 1.12
C ARG A 122 -14.03 -10.52 0.74
N ALA A 123 -13.58 -9.47 1.43
CA ALA A 123 -12.30 -8.85 1.19
C ALA A 123 -11.66 -8.37 2.49
N THR A 124 -10.34 -8.29 2.49
CA THR A 124 -9.52 -7.79 3.61
C THR A 124 -8.45 -6.84 3.08
N PRO A 125 -7.89 -5.94 3.92
CA PRO A 125 -6.76 -5.10 3.50
C PRO A 125 -5.57 -5.92 2.95
N HIS A 126 -5.34 -7.12 3.48
CA HIS A 126 -4.29 -8.02 2.98
C HIS A 126 -4.61 -8.58 1.57
N GLY A 127 -5.88 -8.82 1.27
CA GLY A 127 -6.33 -9.34 -0.03
C GLY A 127 -5.95 -8.45 -1.22
N PHE A 128 -5.78 -7.14 -1.01
CA PHE A 128 -5.35 -6.23 -2.07
C PHE A 128 -3.95 -6.55 -2.62
N ARG A 129 -3.07 -7.14 -1.82
CA ARG A 129 -1.75 -7.59 -2.29
C ARG A 129 -1.86 -8.76 -3.26
N ALA A 130 -2.72 -9.72 -2.99
CA ALA A 130 -3.00 -10.83 -3.89
C ALA A 130 -3.67 -10.34 -5.18
N LEU A 131 -4.63 -9.41 -5.07
CA LEU A 131 -5.28 -8.78 -6.22
C LEU A 131 -4.27 -8.06 -7.12
N ALA A 132 -3.38 -7.27 -6.52
CA ALA A 132 -2.33 -6.56 -7.26
C ALA A 132 -1.40 -7.54 -7.99
N SER A 133 -0.93 -8.58 -7.30
CA SER A 133 -0.11 -9.64 -7.89
C SER A 133 -0.81 -10.28 -9.10
N SER A 134 -2.09 -10.65 -8.96
CA SER A 134 -2.86 -11.26 -10.06
C SER A 134 -2.97 -10.32 -11.26
N ILE A 135 -3.38 -9.07 -11.05
CA ILE A 135 -3.54 -8.08 -12.12
C ILE A 135 -2.22 -7.85 -12.86
N LEU A 136 -1.12 -7.69 -12.14
CA LEU A 136 0.18 -7.40 -12.74
C LEU A 136 0.75 -8.60 -13.50
N ASN A 137 0.57 -9.83 -12.98
CA ASN A 137 0.95 -11.05 -13.70
C ASN A 137 0.12 -11.23 -14.98
N GLU A 138 -1.19 -11.00 -14.93
CA GLU A 138 -2.09 -11.05 -16.09
C GLU A 138 -1.71 -10.02 -17.17
N GLN A 139 -1.16 -8.87 -16.77
CA GLN A 139 -0.66 -7.84 -17.69
C GLN A 139 0.75 -8.14 -18.23
N GLY A 140 1.41 -9.18 -17.77
CA GLY A 140 2.71 -9.62 -18.28
C GLY A 140 3.90 -8.84 -17.70
N PHE A 141 3.73 -8.16 -16.54
CA PHE A 141 4.86 -7.58 -15.84
C PHE A 141 5.82 -8.66 -15.33
N ASN A 142 7.10 -8.29 -15.15
CA ASN A 142 8.13 -9.19 -14.66
C ASN A 142 7.76 -9.76 -13.28
N PRO A 143 7.59 -11.10 -13.14
CA PRO A 143 7.22 -11.71 -11.87
C PRO A 143 8.21 -11.42 -10.74
N ASP A 144 9.52 -11.32 -11.04
CA ASP A 144 10.54 -11.02 -10.03
C ASP A 144 10.41 -9.58 -9.51
N ALA A 145 10.04 -8.63 -10.38
CA ALA A 145 9.74 -7.26 -9.98
C ALA A 145 8.48 -7.20 -9.09
N ILE A 146 7.45 -7.98 -9.40
CA ILE A 146 6.23 -8.10 -8.58
C ILE A 146 6.56 -8.66 -7.19
N GLU A 147 7.29 -9.77 -7.11
CA GLU A 147 7.68 -10.39 -5.84
C GLU A 147 8.57 -9.46 -5.01
N ARG A 148 9.49 -8.74 -5.67
CA ARG A 148 10.33 -7.73 -5.02
C ARG A 148 9.50 -6.57 -4.45
N GLN A 149 8.50 -6.09 -5.19
CA GLN A 149 7.55 -5.05 -4.73
C GLN A 149 6.73 -5.51 -3.53
N LEU A 150 6.32 -6.77 -3.51
CA LEU A 150 5.60 -7.38 -2.40
C LEU A 150 6.50 -7.68 -1.18
N ALA A 151 7.81 -7.50 -1.28
CA ALA A 151 8.78 -7.90 -0.26
C ALA A 151 8.60 -9.36 0.17
N HIS A 152 8.28 -10.24 -0.80
CA HIS A 152 8.29 -11.67 -0.60
C HIS A 152 9.73 -12.17 -0.53
N VAL A 153 9.95 -13.19 0.31
CA VAL A 153 11.24 -13.84 0.40
C VAL A 153 11.30 -14.91 -0.68
N GLU A 154 12.39 -14.90 -1.46
CA GLU A 154 12.67 -16.00 -2.37
C GLU A 154 12.99 -17.26 -1.55
N GLU A 155 12.14 -18.27 -1.66
CA GLU A 155 12.29 -19.54 -0.92
C GLU A 155 13.40 -20.42 -1.52
N ASP A 156 13.66 -20.27 -2.82
CA ASP A 156 14.77 -20.92 -3.49
C ASP A 156 16.10 -20.21 -3.16
N ARG A 157 16.91 -20.84 -2.32
CA ARG A 157 18.22 -20.32 -1.89
C ARG A 157 19.18 -20.08 -3.04
N ILE A 158 19.10 -20.87 -4.11
CA ILE A 158 19.96 -20.73 -5.29
C ILE A 158 19.52 -19.47 -6.04
N ARG A 159 18.22 -19.32 -6.30
CA ARG A 159 17.65 -18.16 -6.97
C ARG A 159 17.86 -16.88 -6.15
N ALA A 160 17.71 -16.92 -4.84
CA ALA A 160 17.97 -15.79 -3.93
C ALA A 160 19.43 -15.32 -3.99
N ALA A 161 20.39 -16.24 -4.14
CA ALA A 161 21.81 -15.92 -4.26
C ALA A 161 22.16 -15.19 -5.58
N TYR A 162 21.44 -15.50 -6.65
CA TYR A 162 21.65 -14.89 -7.97
C TYR A 162 20.77 -13.66 -8.21
N ASN A 163 19.59 -13.59 -7.63
CA ASN A 163 18.63 -12.52 -7.87
C ASN A 163 18.79 -11.40 -6.82
N ARG A 164 19.89 -10.63 -6.91
CA ARG A 164 20.15 -9.45 -6.08
C ARG A 164 19.58 -8.15 -6.67
N ALA A 165 18.99 -8.22 -7.85
CA ALA A 165 18.47 -7.06 -8.54
C ALA A 165 17.30 -6.44 -7.76
N ASP A 166 17.25 -5.12 -7.70
CA ASP A 166 16.20 -4.37 -7.02
C ASP A 166 15.02 -4.05 -7.96
N TYR A 167 15.22 -4.23 -9.26
CA TYR A 167 14.23 -3.96 -10.33
C TYR A 167 13.58 -2.57 -10.22
N MET A 168 14.32 -1.57 -9.74
CA MET A 168 13.73 -0.29 -9.37
C MET A 168 13.05 0.42 -10.55
N ASP A 169 13.68 0.43 -11.71
CA ASP A 169 13.12 1.08 -12.91
C ASP A 169 11.85 0.35 -13.38
N GLU A 170 11.90 -0.99 -13.49
CA GLU A 170 10.74 -1.81 -13.85
C GLU A 170 9.61 -1.66 -12.80
N ARG A 171 9.95 -1.60 -11.52
CA ARG A 171 8.99 -1.39 -10.44
C ARG A 171 8.36 0.01 -10.51
N ARG A 172 9.09 1.06 -10.87
CA ARG A 172 8.53 2.40 -11.10
C ARG A 172 7.48 2.39 -12.22
N GLU A 173 7.80 1.80 -13.35
CA GLU A 173 6.88 1.68 -14.49
C GLU A 173 5.65 0.85 -14.12
N MET A 174 5.84 -0.29 -13.48
CA MET A 174 4.78 -1.18 -13.02
C MET A 174 3.84 -0.49 -12.02
N MET A 175 4.39 0.21 -11.03
CA MET A 175 3.62 0.90 -10.00
C MET A 175 2.86 2.10 -10.56
N GLN A 176 3.43 2.83 -11.53
CA GLN A 176 2.73 3.90 -12.22
C GLN A 176 1.55 3.34 -13.03
N TRP A 177 1.79 2.29 -13.83
CA TRP A 177 0.73 1.63 -14.58
C TRP A 177 -0.41 1.14 -13.67
N TYR A 178 -0.07 0.48 -12.56
CA TYR A 178 -1.07 -0.02 -11.62
C TYR A 178 -1.85 1.09 -10.93
N SER A 179 -1.17 2.17 -10.57
CA SER A 179 -1.78 3.38 -10.03
C SER A 179 -2.80 3.98 -10.99
N ASP A 180 -2.43 4.13 -12.27
CA ASP A 180 -3.31 4.67 -13.31
C ASP A 180 -4.50 3.73 -13.56
N TYR A 181 -4.25 2.42 -13.57
CA TYR A 181 -5.30 1.40 -13.66
C TYR A 181 -6.33 1.51 -12.54
N LEU A 182 -5.92 1.67 -11.29
CA LEU A 182 -6.83 1.84 -10.15
C LEU A 182 -7.51 3.21 -10.16
N ARG A 183 -6.78 4.27 -10.52
CA ARG A 183 -7.31 5.63 -10.58
C ARG A 183 -8.44 5.77 -11.61
N GLU A 184 -8.34 5.06 -12.73
CA GLU A 184 -9.41 5.05 -13.73
C GLU A 184 -10.70 4.40 -13.16
N ARG A 185 -10.60 3.30 -12.40
CA ARG A 185 -11.76 2.69 -11.72
C ARG A 185 -12.37 3.62 -10.67
N TYR A 186 -11.52 4.35 -9.96
CA TYR A 186 -11.96 5.37 -9.02
C TYR A 186 -12.73 6.50 -9.71
N ARG A 187 -12.21 7.00 -10.85
CA ARG A 187 -12.90 8.02 -11.66
C ARG A 187 -14.22 7.53 -12.24
N GLN A 188 -14.29 6.28 -12.66
CA GLN A 188 -15.52 5.65 -13.12
C GLN A 188 -16.56 5.56 -12.00
N ALA A 189 -16.15 5.22 -10.77
CA ALA A 189 -17.00 5.22 -9.61
C ALA A 189 -17.56 6.61 -9.29
N LEU A 190 -16.73 7.65 -9.36
CA LEU A 190 -17.16 9.05 -9.15
C LEU A 190 -18.27 9.49 -10.11
N LYS A 191 -18.25 9.01 -11.36
CA LYS A 191 -19.28 9.35 -12.36
C LYS A 191 -20.62 8.64 -12.11
N GLN A 192 -20.65 7.65 -11.22
CA GLN A 192 -21.83 6.81 -10.94
C GLN A 192 -22.49 7.10 -9.58
N ILE A 193 -21.95 8.04 -8.83
CA ILE A 193 -22.46 8.54 -7.55
C ILE A 193 -23.12 9.92 -7.78
#